data_db41aa32a467aa73b41a3ecdcffd33ba
#
_entry.id   db41aa32a467aa73b41a3ecdcffd33ba
#
_cell.length_a   1.000
_cell.length_b   1.000
_cell.length_c   1.000
_cell.angle_alpha   90.00
_cell.angle_beta   90.00
_cell.angle_gamma   90.00
#
_symmetry.space_group_name_H-M   'P 1'
#
loop_
_entity.id
_entity.type
_entity.pdbx_description
1 polymer ?
#
loop_
_entity_poly.entity_id
_entity_poly.type
_entity_poly.pdbx_seq_one_letter_code
_entity_poly.pdbx_strand_id
1 'polypeptide(L)' 'MLDKNQSKVVLPSWVSEGAKNEQEMKVKAIEYITPDRYPGYKILNIKDGIAVCERENA' A
#
# COMPACT_ATOMS: atom_id res chain seq x y z
N MET A 1 -12.66 8.26 -11.85
CA MET A 1 -11.66 9.14 -12.42
C MET A 1 -10.27 8.77 -11.97
N LEU A 2 -9.35 8.70 -12.88
CA LEU A 2 -8.00 8.33 -12.56
C LEU A 2 -7.21 9.50 -12.05
N ASP A 3 -6.49 9.24 -11.01
CA ASP A 3 -5.65 10.24 -10.42
C ASP A 3 -4.24 10.07 -10.94
N LYS A 4 -3.63 11.14 -11.38
CA LYS A 4 -2.29 11.07 -11.94
C LYS A 4 -1.27 10.55 -10.94
N ASN A 5 -1.52 10.80 -9.68
CA ASN A 5 -0.54 10.48 -8.66
C ASN A 5 -0.77 9.12 -8.02
N GLN A 6 -1.71 8.37 -8.55
CA GLN A 6 -1.97 7.05 -8.00
C GLN A 6 -0.97 6.04 -8.53
N SER A 7 -0.51 5.19 -7.66
CA SER A 7 0.43 4.13 -8.00
C SER A 7 -0.02 2.84 -7.36
N LYS A 8 0.30 1.74 -8.01
CA LYS A 8 -0.02 0.43 -7.48
C LYS A 8 1.26 -0.27 -7.08
N VAL A 9 1.29 -0.74 -5.85
CA VAL A 9 2.44 -1.43 -5.32
C VAL A 9 2.05 -2.88 -5.05
N VAL A 10 2.73 -3.81 -5.70
CA VAL A 10 2.48 -5.21 -5.46
C VAL A 10 3.08 -5.59 -4.12
N LEU A 11 2.24 -6.12 -3.25
CA LEU A 11 2.67 -6.46 -1.90
C LEU A 11 3.20 -7.88 -1.87
N PRO A 12 4.18 -8.14 -1.01
CA PRO A 12 4.67 -9.52 -0.86
C PRO A 12 3.62 -10.41 -0.21
N SER A 13 3.78 -11.70 -0.39
CA SER A 13 2.77 -12.63 0.10
C SER A 13 2.63 -12.60 1.61
N TRP A 14 3.70 -12.27 2.35
CA TRP A 14 3.60 -12.24 3.79
C TRP A 14 2.63 -11.18 4.29
N VAL A 15 2.35 -10.19 3.47
CA VAL A 15 1.38 -9.16 3.86
C VAL A 15 -0.02 -9.74 3.92
N SER A 16 -0.42 -10.45 2.89
CA SER A 16 -1.77 -11.03 2.88
C SER A 16 -1.84 -12.29 3.71
N GLU A 17 -0.78 -13.08 3.74
CA GLU A 17 -0.81 -14.32 4.52
C GLU A 17 -0.81 -14.06 6.01
N GLY A 18 -0.16 -12.99 6.44
CA GLY A 18 -0.12 -12.68 7.85
C GLY A 18 -1.30 -11.88 8.34
N ALA A 19 -2.19 -11.46 7.45
CA ALA A 19 -3.30 -10.61 7.81
C ALA A 19 -4.57 -11.42 7.92
N LYS A 20 -5.31 -11.23 9.01
CA LYS A 20 -6.57 -11.94 9.23
C LYS A 20 -7.75 -11.18 8.68
N ASN A 21 -7.62 -9.89 8.51
CA ASN A 21 -8.69 -9.06 7.99
C ASN A 21 -8.09 -7.86 7.28
N GLU A 22 -8.95 -7.00 6.76
CA GLU A 22 -8.50 -5.85 5.99
C GLU A 22 -7.68 -4.90 6.83
N GLN A 23 -8.05 -4.76 8.08
CA GLN A 23 -7.35 -3.84 8.95
C GLN A 23 -5.91 -4.30 9.18
N GLU A 24 -5.72 -5.59 9.42
CA GLU A 24 -4.39 -6.11 9.60
C GLU A 24 -3.58 -6.05 8.31
N MET A 25 -4.24 -6.27 7.19
CA MET A 25 -3.57 -6.16 5.91
C MET A 25 -3.06 -4.73 5.70
N LYS A 26 -3.85 -3.76 6.10
CA LYS A 26 -3.43 -2.37 5.98
C LYS A 26 -2.22 -2.09 6.87
N VAL A 27 -2.23 -2.62 8.09
CA VAL A 27 -1.09 -2.44 8.99
C VAL A 27 0.16 -3.07 8.41
N LYS A 28 0.03 -4.27 7.88
CA LYS A 28 1.18 -4.95 7.28
C LYS A 28 1.68 -4.20 6.06
N ALA A 29 0.77 -3.66 5.27
CA ALA A 29 1.15 -2.90 4.10
C ALA A 29 1.91 -1.63 4.50
N ILE A 30 1.49 -0.99 5.57
CA ILE A 30 2.18 0.20 6.06
C ILE A 30 3.59 -0.15 6.49
N GLU A 31 3.78 -1.34 7.05
CA GLU A 31 5.11 -1.78 7.43
C GLU A 31 6.00 -2.02 6.21
N TYR A 32 5.41 -2.40 5.11
CA TYR A 32 6.15 -2.61 3.88
C TYR A 32 6.40 -1.30 3.14
N ILE A 33 5.38 -0.44 3.07
CA ILE A 33 5.48 0.83 2.36
C ILE A 33 5.84 1.90 3.38
N THR A 34 7.13 2.04 3.62
CA THR A 34 7.64 3.00 4.60
C THR A 34 8.23 4.19 3.88
N PRO A 35 8.39 5.32 4.58
CA PRO A 35 9.00 6.49 3.96
C PRO A 35 10.42 6.25 3.46
N ASP A 36 11.12 5.30 4.06
CA ASP A 36 12.47 4.96 3.61
C ASP A 36 12.45 4.31 2.25
N ARG A 37 11.45 3.46 2.04
CA ARG A 37 11.37 2.67 0.82
C ARG A 37 10.51 3.36 -0.23
N TYR A 38 9.44 3.96 0.22
CA TYR A 38 8.48 4.62 -0.69
C TYR A 38 8.17 6.01 -0.16
N PRO A 39 9.10 6.95 -0.32
CA PRO A 39 8.87 8.29 0.21
C PRO A 39 7.70 8.97 -0.48
N GLY A 40 6.84 9.57 0.33
CA GLY A 40 5.70 10.30 -0.19
C GLY A 40 4.51 9.45 -0.56
N TYR A 41 4.59 8.15 -0.37
CA TYR A 41 3.48 7.26 -0.70
C TYR A 41 2.48 7.21 0.45
N LYS A 42 1.21 7.19 0.09
CA LYS A 42 0.13 7.11 1.05
C LYS A 42 -0.85 6.04 0.58
N ILE A 43 -1.09 5.06 1.42
CA ILE A 43 -1.95 3.94 1.05
C ILE A 43 -3.39 4.40 1.06
N LEU A 44 -4.06 4.24 -0.05
CA LEU A 44 -5.48 4.56 -0.16
C LEU A 44 -6.34 3.32 0.01
N ASN A 45 -5.89 2.22 -0.58
CA ASN A 45 -6.70 1.01 -0.58
C ASN A 45 -5.79 -0.18 -0.87
N ILE A 46 -6.24 -1.35 -0.46
CA ILE A 46 -5.52 -2.59 -0.73
C ILE A 46 -6.50 -3.59 -1.27
N LYS A 47 -6.16 -4.18 -2.40
CA LYS A 47 -7.04 -5.15 -3.03
C LYS A 47 -6.19 -6.19 -3.74
N ASP A 48 -6.48 -7.46 -3.47
CA ASP A 48 -5.84 -8.58 -4.16
C ASP A 48 -4.32 -8.51 -4.06
N GLY A 49 -3.82 -8.15 -2.89
CA GLY A 49 -2.39 -8.09 -2.68
C GLY A 49 -1.71 -6.91 -3.33
N ILE A 50 -2.50 -5.93 -3.78
CA ILE A 50 -1.96 -4.73 -4.40
C ILE A 50 -2.40 -3.53 -3.59
N ALA A 51 -1.46 -2.70 -3.22
CA ALA A 51 -1.75 -1.48 -2.50
C ALA A 51 -1.87 -0.34 -3.50
N VAL A 52 -3.03 0.29 -3.51
CA VAL A 52 -3.22 1.49 -4.31
C VAL A 52 -2.81 2.67 -3.47
N CYS A 53 -1.80 3.38 -3.91
CA CYS A 53 -1.22 4.46 -3.14
C CYS A 53 -1.31 5.76 -3.90
N GLU A 54 -1.37 6.83 -3.14
CA GLU A 54 -1.27 8.17 -3.71
C GLU A 54 0.11 8.69 -3.38
N ARG A 55 0.83 9.10 -4.40
CA ARG A 55 2.15 9.64 -4.20
C ARG A 55 2.05 11.15 -4.05
N GLU A 56 2.44 11.62 -2.91
CA GLU A 56 2.48 13.04 -2.66
C GLU A 56 3.70 13.60 -3.33
N ASN A 57 3.45 14.36 -4.34
CA ASN A 57 4.54 14.91 -5.10
C ASN A 57 4.68 16.38 -4.78
N ALA A 58 5.80 16.70 -4.27
CA ALA A 58 6.05 18.08 -3.92
C ALA A 58 6.21 18.94 -5.18
#